data_fb6910d86537367a036e479a649f6393
#
_entry.id   fb6910d86537367a036e479a649f6393
#
_cell.length_a   1.000
_cell.length_b   1.000
_cell.length_c   1.000
_cell.angle_alpha   90.00
_cell.angle_beta   90.00
_cell.angle_gamma   90.00
#
_symmetry.space_group_name_H-M   'P 1'
#
loop_
_entity.id
_entity.type
_entity.pdbx_description
1 polymer ?
#
loop_
_entity_poly.entity_id
_entity_poly.type
_entity_poly.pdbx_seq_one_letter_code
_entity_poly.pdbx_strand_id
1 'polypeptide(L)'
;AVNESSSLFADLEYEILRDLLRLVAPCVRPIAVITGRVDANGEELNSVLITEHLSYSLPYRALFSQYMRPETATRLIDALAVLLVRLHLLGFFWGDVSLSNTLFRRDAGAFAAYLVDAETGELHPEGLTSGKRMYDIELARTNIIGELMDLQAGGLLEEDVDTIGVGDRIVSRYLELWDVLTGEESFSMSERWRVANRIERLNSLGFDVGELSMTTDLDGTHLSIQPKVVDAGHYHRQIMRLTGLDVQEGQGRRMLNDLEAYRSLWNRKDEPLEIAAHAWLADVFEPTIAAVPAEMRSKLEPAEIFHEVLEHRWYMSEAAGYDVSMQDAVADYVANVLANRPDEHSVISGNEQLRPNVLDDIDYATGTSDEDDAEFAARDQEAVEEYSVNPMGFTANLKFKGE
;
A
#
# COMPACT_ATOMS: atom_id res chain seq x y z
N ALA A 1 8.92 -14.26 12.01
CA ALA A 1 9.37 -15.35 11.15
C ALA A 1 10.76 -15.84 11.58
N VAL A 2 11.19 -16.97 11.09
CA VAL A 2 12.49 -17.61 11.40
C VAL A 2 13.07 -18.11 10.09
N ASN A 3 14.28 -17.64 9.75
CA ASN A 3 15.02 -18.07 8.56
C ASN A 3 16.37 -18.67 8.98
N GLU A 4 16.71 -19.85 8.45
CA GLU A 4 17.99 -20.53 8.72
C GLU A 4 18.93 -20.36 7.53
N SER A 5 20.10 -19.78 7.78
CA SER A 5 21.15 -19.58 6.77
C SER A 5 22.54 -19.71 7.40
N SER A 6 23.61 -19.61 6.60
CA SER A 6 24.94 -19.56 7.18
C SER A 6 25.10 -18.33 8.08
N SER A 7 26.02 -18.39 9.05
CA SER A 7 26.23 -17.28 9.99
C SER A 7 26.52 -15.95 9.27
N LEU A 8 27.30 -16.00 8.21
CA LEU A 8 27.64 -14.82 7.43
C LEU A 8 26.41 -14.18 6.76
N PHE A 9 25.54 -14.98 6.17
CA PHE A 9 24.33 -14.49 5.50
C PHE A 9 23.30 -13.99 6.51
N ALA A 10 23.07 -14.68 7.64
CA ALA A 10 22.16 -14.25 8.68
C ALA A 10 22.57 -12.88 9.28
N ASP A 11 23.86 -12.69 9.55
CA ASP A 11 24.38 -11.41 10.06
C ASP A 11 24.26 -10.30 9.01
N LEU A 12 24.59 -10.59 7.74
CA LEU A 12 24.49 -9.63 6.64
C LEU A 12 23.04 -9.18 6.42
N GLU A 13 22.13 -10.12 6.33
CA GLU A 13 20.70 -9.84 6.14
C GLU A 13 20.13 -9.02 7.32
N TYR A 14 20.50 -9.35 8.56
CA TYR A 14 20.12 -8.57 9.73
C TYR A 14 20.56 -7.11 9.63
N GLU A 15 21.82 -6.85 9.25
CA GLU A 15 22.35 -5.49 9.12
C GLU A 15 21.66 -4.73 7.97
N ILE A 16 21.44 -5.38 6.81
CA ILE A 16 20.75 -4.78 5.67
C ILE A 16 19.32 -4.40 6.03
N LEU A 17 18.55 -5.32 6.62
CA LEU A 17 17.17 -5.03 7.04
C LEU A 17 17.11 -3.89 8.05
N ARG A 18 18.06 -3.85 9.00
CA ARG A 18 18.16 -2.77 9.96
C ARG A 18 18.44 -1.41 9.31
N ASP A 19 19.31 -1.38 8.30
CA ASP A 19 19.64 -0.16 7.58
C ASP A 19 18.46 0.29 6.68
N LEU A 20 17.77 -0.65 6.03
CA LEU A 20 16.56 -0.38 5.28
C LEU A 20 15.44 0.22 6.16
N LEU A 21 15.26 -0.29 7.38
CA LEU A 21 14.29 0.30 8.33
C LEU A 21 14.65 1.72 8.73
N ARG A 22 15.94 2.05 8.91
CA ARG A 22 16.39 3.43 9.19
C ARG A 22 16.08 4.37 8.03
N LEU A 23 16.07 3.84 6.80
CA LEU A 23 15.70 4.57 5.60
C LEU A 23 14.18 4.55 5.33
N VAL A 24 13.39 3.99 6.25
CA VAL A 24 11.92 3.87 6.14
C VAL A 24 11.50 3.06 4.90
N ALA A 25 12.30 2.08 4.50
CA ALA A 25 11.95 1.15 3.44
C ALA A 25 10.88 0.16 3.91
N PRO A 26 9.94 -0.26 3.03
CA PRO A 26 8.95 -1.28 3.36
C PRO A 26 9.61 -2.67 3.41
N CYS A 27 10.05 -3.09 4.58
CA CYS A 27 10.65 -4.39 4.81
C CYS A 27 10.24 -4.95 6.18
N VAL A 28 10.47 -6.24 6.39
CA VAL A 28 10.26 -6.88 7.69
C VAL A 28 11.28 -6.39 8.70
N ARG A 29 10.88 -6.31 9.98
CA ARG A 29 11.76 -5.87 11.07
C ARG A 29 12.63 -7.03 11.57
N PRO A 30 13.96 -6.94 11.51
CA PRO A 30 14.84 -7.92 12.14
C PRO A 30 14.85 -7.73 13.67
N ILE A 31 14.72 -8.86 14.39
CA ILE A 31 14.69 -8.90 15.86
C ILE A 31 16.03 -9.36 16.42
N ALA A 32 16.54 -10.49 15.93
CA ALA A 32 17.78 -11.06 16.42
C ALA A 32 18.40 -12.05 15.42
N VAL A 33 19.71 -12.29 15.57
CA VAL A 33 20.40 -13.42 14.96
C VAL A 33 20.88 -14.36 16.08
N ILE A 34 20.66 -15.66 15.91
CA ILE A 34 21.14 -16.71 16.82
C ILE A 34 22.23 -17.49 16.10
N THR A 35 23.44 -17.42 16.62
CA THR A 35 24.62 -18.12 16.09
C THR A 35 25.13 -19.16 17.09
N GLY A 36 26.08 -20.01 16.68
CA GLY A 36 26.71 -21.00 17.54
C GLY A 36 25.77 -22.09 18.06
N ARG A 37 24.70 -22.39 17.32
CA ARG A 37 23.78 -23.48 17.61
C ARG A 37 24.47 -24.83 17.33
N VAL A 38 24.22 -25.81 18.22
CA VAL A 38 24.67 -27.19 18.01
C VAL A 38 23.49 -28.14 18.19
N ASP A 39 23.52 -29.27 17.48
CA ASP A 39 22.55 -30.34 17.65
C ASP A 39 22.86 -31.20 18.89
N ALA A 40 22.03 -32.21 19.14
CA ALA A 40 22.21 -33.16 20.28
C ALA A 40 23.51 -33.96 20.19
N ASN A 41 24.14 -34.06 19.02
CA ASN A 41 25.40 -34.78 18.79
C ASN A 41 26.62 -33.83 18.87
N GLY A 42 26.39 -32.51 19.05
CA GLY A 42 27.45 -31.52 19.08
C GLY A 42 27.86 -31.02 17.67
N GLU A 43 27.09 -31.36 16.64
CA GLU A 43 27.32 -30.82 15.27
C GLU A 43 26.79 -29.39 15.17
N GLU A 44 27.53 -28.55 14.46
CA GLU A 44 27.19 -27.14 14.28
C GLU A 44 25.97 -27.00 13.34
N LEU A 45 24.96 -26.24 13.82
CA LEU A 45 23.76 -25.92 13.06
C LEU A 45 23.86 -24.52 12.43
N ASN A 46 23.13 -24.30 11.36
CA ASN A 46 22.99 -23.00 10.73
C ASN A 46 22.55 -21.91 11.73
N SER A 47 22.94 -20.70 11.47
CA SER A 47 22.44 -19.53 12.20
C SER A 47 20.98 -19.26 11.86
N VAL A 48 20.29 -18.55 12.73
CA VAL A 48 18.87 -18.23 12.59
C VAL A 48 18.67 -16.72 12.66
N LEU A 49 18.12 -16.15 11.61
CA LEU A 49 17.57 -14.81 11.63
C LEU A 49 16.11 -14.88 12.11
N ILE A 50 15.79 -14.05 13.10
CA ILE A 50 14.43 -13.88 13.61
C ILE A 50 13.92 -12.51 13.18
N THR A 51 12.80 -12.47 12.46
CA THR A 51 12.11 -11.25 12.06
C THR A 51 10.73 -11.17 12.70
N GLU A 52 10.26 -9.95 12.93
CA GLU A 52 8.90 -9.70 13.38
C GLU A 52 7.89 -10.21 12.33
N HIS A 53 6.79 -10.78 12.79
CA HIS A 53 5.71 -11.18 11.90
C HIS A 53 5.01 -9.92 11.39
N LEU A 54 4.92 -9.76 10.08
CA LEU A 54 4.16 -8.68 9.47
C LEU A 54 2.67 -9.05 9.53
N SER A 55 1.94 -8.47 10.49
CA SER A 55 0.50 -8.73 10.66
C SER A 55 -0.29 -8.26 9.42
N TYR A 56 -1.37 -8.96 9.11
CA TYR A 56 -2.23 -8.70 7.93
C TYR A 56 -1.49 -8.79 6.60
N SER A 57 -0.41 -9.55 6.55
CA SER A 57 0.32 -9.80 5.31
C SER A 57 -0.12 -11.09 4.64
N LEU A 58 -0.16 -11.06 3.33
CA LEU A 58 -0.57 -12.16 2.48
C LEU A 58 0.61 -12.59 1.60
N PRO A 59 1.01 -13.87 1.63
CA PRO A 59 2.02 -14.39 0.72
C PRO A 59 1.42 -14.53 -0.70
N TYR A 60 2.26 -14.42 -1.72
CA TYR A 60 1.82 -14.48 -3.12
C TYR A 60 1.01 -15.75 -3.44
N ARG A 61 1.36 -16.90 -2.89
CA ARG A 61 0.64 -18.16 -3.11
C ARG A 61 -0.81 -18.14 -2.62
N ALA A 62 -1.13 -17.28 -1.64
CA ALA A 62 -2.50 -17.08 -1.17
C ALA A 62 -3.27 -16.10 -2.08
N LEU A 63 -2.56 -15.20 -2.74
CA LEU A 63 -3.12 -14.18 -3.61
C LEU A 63 -3.24 -14.66 -5.07
N PHE A 64 -2.20 -15.31 -5.61
CA PHE A 64 -2.23 -15.94 -6.93
C PHE A 64 -2.86 -17.34 -6.81
N SER A 65 -4.18 -17.43 -6.99
CA SER A 65 -4.96 -18.67 -6.95
C SER A 65 -5.80 -18.84 -8.22
N GLN A 66 -6.39 -20.02 -8.43
CA GLN A 66 -7.23 -20.35 -9.60
C GLN A 66 -8.37 -19.36 -9.86
N TYR A 67 -8.77 -18.59 -8.85
CA TYR A 67 -9.89 -17.67 -8.93
C TYR A 67 -9.46 -16.21 -8.90
N MET A 68 -8.16 -15.95 -9.10
CA MET A 68 -7.67 -14.59 -9.10
C MET A 68 -8.10 -13.84 -10.34
N ARG A 69 -8.73 -12.69 -10.16
CA ARG A 69 -9.06 -11.81 -11.28
C ARG A 69 -7.80 -11.19 -11.88
N PRO A 70 -7.78 -10.96 -13.21
CA PRO A 70 -6.64 -10.31 -13.88
C PRO A 70 -6.27 -8.95 -13.25
N GLU A 71 -7.27 -8.20 -12.77
CA GLU A 71 -7.10 -6.90 -12.11
C GLU A 71 -6.31 -7.03 -10.81
N THR A 72 -6.57 -8.09 -10.02
CA THR A 72 -5.84 -8.34 -8.77
C THR A 72 -4.37 -8.65 -9.05
N ALA A 73 -4.06 -9.47 -10.06
CA ALA A 73 -2.68 -9.72 -10.50
C ALA A 73 -1.98 -8.42 -10.89
N THR A 74 -2.66 -7.59 -11.64
CA THR A 74 -2.19 -6.27 -12.04
C THR A 74 -1.84 -5.40 -10.83
N ARG A 75 -2.72 -5.29 -9.84
CA ARG A 75 -2.50 -4.51 -8.61
C ARG A 75 -1.32 -5.03 -7.77
N LEU A 76 -1.13 -6.35 -7.72
CA LEU A 76 0.01 -6.95 -7.02
C LEU A 76 1.34 -6.61 -7.70
N ILE A 77 1.39 -6.67 -9.03
CA ILE A 77 2.56 -6.30 -9.81
C ILE A 77 2.84 -4.80 -9.69
N ASP A 78 1.80 -3.96 -9.71
CA ASP A 78 1.94 -2.52 -9.49
C ASP A 78 2.52 -2.21 -8.09
N ALA A 79 2.04 -2.89 -7.05
CA ALA A 79 2.58 -2.76 -5.70
C ALA A 79 4.06 -3.17 -5.62
N LEU A 80 4.46 -4.25 -6.30
CA LEU A 80 5.85 -4.67 -6.37
C LEU A 80 6.72 -3.67 -7.16
N ALA A 81 6.20 -3.11 -8.25
CA ALA A 81 6.90 -2.06 -9.00
C ALA A 81 7.13 -0.81 -8.14
N VAL A 82 6.15 -0.39 -7.33
CA VAL A 82 6.29 0.71 -6.36
C VAL A 82 7.36 0.37 -5.32
N LEU A 83 7.36 -0.84 -4.77
CA LEU A 83 8.40 -1.28 -3.83
C LEU A 83 9.80 -1.18 -4.45
N LEU A 84 9.99 -1.70 -5.68
CA LEU A 84 11.28 -1.63 -6.37
C LEU A 84 11.74 -0.20 -6.62
N VAL A 85 10.83 0.68 -7.04
CA VAL A 85 11.16 2.11 -7.22
C VAL A 85 11.61 2.71 -5.89
N ARG A 86 10.90 2.45 -4.79
CA ARG A 86 11.27 2.94 -3.45
C ARG A 86 12.66 2.46 -3.03
N LEU A 87 12.94 1.16 -3.18
CA LEU A 87 14.24 0.57 -2.85
C LEU A 87 15.37 1.16 -3.70
N HIS A 88 15.15 1.31 -5.01
CA HIS A 88 16.14 1.88 -5.91
C HIS A 88 16.41 3.37 -5.68
N LEU A 89 15.39 4.16 -5.28
CA LEU A 89 15.57 5.56 -4.86
C LEU A 89 16.43 5.67 -3.59
N LEU A 90 16.33 4.69 -2.69
CA LEU A 90 17.18 4.59 -1.49
C LEU A 90 18.60 4.06 -1.79
N GLY A 91 18.88 3.69 -3.04
CA GLY A 91 20.16 3.10 -3.44
C GLY A 91 20.30 1.62 -3.14
N PHE A 92 19.22 0.92 -2.84
CA PHE A 92 19.23 -0.50 -2.54
C PHE A 92 19.04 -1.34 -3.81
N PHE A 93 20.01 -2.17 -4.11
CA PHE A 93 19.96 -3.23 -5.12
C PHE A 93 19.54 -4.53 -4.41
N TRP A 94 18.45 -5.16 -4.84
CA TRP A 94 17.90 -6.33 -4.15
C TRP A 94 18.61 -7.63 -4.56
N GLY A 95 18.80 -7.84 -5.88
CA GLY A 95 19.54 -8.98 -6.41
C GLY A 95 18.76 -10.29 -6.47
N ASP A 96 17.62 -10.43 -5.79
CA ASP A 96 16.74 -11.59 -5.84
C ASP A 96 15.25 -11.19 -5.70
N VAL A 97 14.82 -10.29 -6.55
CA VAL A 97 13.43 -9.84 -6.58
C VAL A 97 12.52 -10.96 -7.04
N SER A 98 11.57 -11.37 -6.20
CA SER A 98 10.60 -12.43 -6.50
C SER A 98 9.30 -12.24 -5.71
N LEU A 99 8.25 -12.91 -6.11
CA LEU A 99 6.99 -12.92 -5.36
C LEU A 99 7.15 -13.68 -4.03
N SER A 100 8.01 -14.71 -3.97
CA SER A 100 8.29 -15.46 -2.74
C SER A 100 9.03 -14.64 -1.70
N ASN A 101 9.84 -13.67 -2.13
CA ASN A 101 10.57 -12.75 -1.26
C ASN A 101 9.78 -11.46 -0.95
N THR A 102 8.48 -11.46 -1.28
CA THR A 102 7.58 -10.34 -1.08
C THR A 102 6.35 -10.76 -0.27
N LEU A 103 5.95 -9.93 0.70
CA LEU A 103 4.64 -9.99 1.34
C LEU A 103 3.80 -8.80 0.92
N PHE A 104 2.49 -9.02 0.83
CA PHE A 104 1.55 -7.98 0.43
C PHE A 104 0.59 -7.66 1.57
N ARG A 105 0.24 -6.40 1.75
CA ARG A 105 -0.84 -5.94 2.63
C ARG A 105 -1.87 -5.18 1.80
N ARG A 106 -3.13 -5.22 2.22
CA ARG A 106 -4.18 -4.42 1.59
C ARG A 106 -3.93 -2.93 1.83
N ASP A 107 -4.27 -2.13 0.84
CA ASP A 107 -4.06 -0.68 0.89
C ASP A 107 -5.18 0.07 0.14
N ALA A 108 -6.37 0.11 0.76
CA ALA A 108 -7.52 0.85 0.24
C ALA A 108 -7.86 0.51 -1.23
N GLY A 109 -8.15 -0.76 -1.47
CA GLY A 109 -8.46 -1.29 -2.80
C GLY A 109 -7.24 -1.65 -3.66
N ALA A 110 -6.03 -1.30 -3.21
CA ALA A 110 -4.74 -1.70 -3.80
C ALA A 110 -3.97 -2.63 -2.85
N PHE A 111 -2.66 -2.76 -3.09
CA PHE A 111 -1.74 -3.49 -2.22
C PHE A 111 -0.49 -2.66 -1.95
N ALA A 112 0.08 -2.84 -0.76
CA ALA A 112 1.44 -2.43 -0.42
C ALA A 112 2.33 -3.68 -0.36
N ALA A 113 3.50 -3.62 -1.00
CA ALA A 113 4.47 -4.71 -1.03
C ALA A 113 5.60 -4.47 -0.03
N TYR A 114 6.06 -5.54 0.62
CA TYR A 114 7.11 -5.53 1.63
C TYR A 114 8.20 -6.54 1.31
N LEU A 115 9.45 -6.10 1.37
CA LEU A 115 10.63 -6.96 1.24
C LEU A 115 10.76 -7.86 2.48
N VAL A 116 10.95 -9.17 2.26
CA VAL A 116 11.10 -10.17 3.34
C VAL A 116 12.53 -10.67 3.42
N ASP A 117 13.17 -10.94 2.29
CA ASP A 117 14.50 -11.50 2.18
C ASP A 117 15.45 -10.50 1.52
N ALA A 118 16.51 -10.15 2.23
CA ALA A 118 17.52 -9.17 1.80
C ALA A 118 18.93 -9.75 1.70
N GLU A 119 19.10 -11.07 1.79
CA GLU A 119 20.44 -11.70 1.90
C GLU A 119 21.36 -11.43 0.70
N THR A 120 20.79 -11.21 -0.50
CA THR A 120 21.52 -10.89 -1.73
C THR A 120 21.67 -9.38 -1.96
N GLY A 121 21.09 -8.58 -1.08
CA GLY A 121 20.96 -7.13 -1.26
C GLY A 121 22.25 -6.36 -1.04
N GLU A 122 22.37 -5.22 -1.71
CA GLU A 122 23.49 -4.29 -1.57
C GLU A 122 22.96 -2.84 -1.43
N LEU A 123 23.39 -2.13 -0.39
CA LEU A 123 23.08 -0.71 -0.22
C LEU A 123 24.21 0.16 -0.83
N HIS A 124 23.84 1.04 -1.76
CA HIS A 124 24.73 1.97 -2.43
C HIS A 124 24.40 3.42 -2.02
N PRO A 125 25.14 4.01 -1.10
CA PRO A 125 24.86 5.38 -0.62
C PRO A 125 24.90 6.46 -1.70
N GLU A 126 25.68 6.22 -2.76
CA GLU A 126 25.78 7.13 -3.92
C GLU A 126 24.65 6.92 -4.95
N GLY A 127 23.70 6.02 -4.66
CA GLY A 127 22.62 5.63 -5.55
C GLY A 127 22.99 4.53 -6.54
N LEU A 128 21.98 3.98 -7.23
CA LEU A 128 22.16 2.91 -8.20
C LEU A 128 22.38 3.45 -9.61
N THR A 129 23.30 2.84 -10.34
CA THR A 129 23.44 3.06 -11.78
C THR A 129 22.20 2.53 -12.52
N SER A 130 21.90 3.10 -13.70
CA SER A 130 20.82 2.60 -14.56
C SER A 130 21.00 1.11 -14.88
N GLY A 131 22.25 0.66 -15.14
CA GLY A 131 22.54 -0.74 -15.41
C GLY A 131 22.19 -1.68 -14.25
N LYS A 132 22.52 -1.32 -13.00
CA LYS A 132 22.13 -2.11 -11.81
C LYS A 132 20.62 -2.18 -11.65
N ARG A 133 19.92 -1.05 -11.79
CA ARG A 133 18.45 -1.03 -11.71
C ARG A 133 17.79 -1.91 -12.77
N MET A 134 18.23 -1.79 -14.03
CA MET A 134 17.68 -2.60 -15.11
C MET A 134 17.95 -4.08 -14.91
N TYR A 135 19.11 -4.45 -14.37
CA TYR A 135 19.42 -5.84 -14.04
C TYR A 135 18.49 -6.39 -12.96
N ASP A 136 18.22 -5.64 -11.91
CA ASP A 136 17.29 -6.03 -10.82
C ASP A 136 15.86 -6.24 -11.35
N ILE A 137 15.41 -5.38 -12.27
CA ILE A 137 14.09 -5.50 -12.89
C ILE A 137 13.98 -6.69 -13.84
N GLU A 138 15.02 -6.99 -14.59
CA GLU A 138 15.05 -8.19 -15.46
C GLU A 138 15.08 -9.48 -14.62
N LEU A 139 15.73 -9.47 -13.46
CA LEU A 139 15.64 -10.54 -12.48
C LEU A 139 14.19 -10.69 -11.97
N ALA A 140 13.56 -9.58 -11.55
CA ALA A 140 12.18 -9.55 -11.13
C ALA A 140 11.26 -10.17 -12.19
N ARG A 141 11.37 -9.71 -13.42
CA ARG A 141 10.61 -10.24 -14.56
C ARG A 141 10.78 -11.76 -14.70
N THR A 142 12.03 -12.21 -14.70
CA THR A 142 12.35 -13.63 -14.90
C THR A 142 11.82 -14.50 -13.75
N ASN A 143 12.04 -14.09 -12.52
CA ASN A 143 11.61 -14.82 -11.33
C ASN A 143 10.09 -14.88 -11.25
N ILE A 144 9.38 -13.77 -11.48
CA ILE A 144 7.91 -13.71 -11.47
C ILE A 144 7.32 -14.65 -12.52
N ILE A 145 7.83 -14.64 -13.76
CA ILE A 145 7.37 -15.56 -14.80
C ILE A 145 7.57 -17.01 -14.36
N GLY A 146 8.74 -17.35 -13.83
CA GLY A 146 9.04 -18.70 -13.32
C GLY A 146 8.09 -19.13 -12.20
N GLU A 147 7.89 -18.29 -11.19
CA GLU A 147 7.01 -18.57 -10.06
C GLU A 147 5.53 -18.73 -10.48
N LEU A 148 5.05 -17.91 -11.42
CA LEU A 148 3.69 -18.04 -11.96
C LEU A 148 3.54 -19.32 -12.80
N MET A 149 4.55 -19.70 -13.60
CA MET A 149 4.55 -20.97 -14.32
C MET A 149 4.58 -22.17 -13.37
N ASP A 150 5.28 -22.07 -12.24
CA ASP A 150 5.27 -23.10 -11.21
C ASP A 150 3.88 -23.24 -10.56
N LEU A 151 3.16 -22.12 -10.33
CA LEU A 151 1.77 -22.16 -9.86
C LEU A 151 0.83 -22.81 -10.89
N GLN A 152 0.99 -22.51 -12.18
CA GLN A 152 0.23 -23.17 -13.25
C GLN A 152 0.53 -24.68 -13.29
N ALA A 153 1.79 -25.07 -13.27
CA ALA A 153 2.18 -26.47 -13.27
C ALA A 153 1.66 -27.22 -12.03
N GLY A 154 1.56 -26.53 -10.89
CA GLY A 154 0.98 -27.03 -9.66
C GLY A 154 -0.56 -27.03 -9.61
N GLY A 155 -1.25 -26.52 -10.65
CA GLY A 155 -2.70 -26.41 -10.70
C GLY A 155 -3.28 -25.39 -9.71
N LEU A 156 -2.46 -24.42 -9.27
CA LEU A 156 -2.87 -23.32 -8.38
C LEU A 156 -3.22 -22.04 -9.15
N LEU A 157 -2.88 -21.96 -10.44
CA LEU A 157 -3.19 -20.86 -11.33
C LEU A 157 -3.77 -21.44 -12.62
N GLU A 158 -4.75 -20.77 -13.22
CA GLU A 158 -5.39 -21.21 -14.47
C GLU A 158 -4.37 -21.23 -15.63
N GLU A 159 -4.54 -22.20 -16.56
CA GLU A 159 -3.61 -22.38 -17.69
C GLU A 159 -3.66 -21.23 -18.70
N ASP A 160 -4.76 -20.48 -18.75
CA ASP A 160 -4.99 -19.37 -19.69
C ASP A 160 -4.40 -18.03 -19.20
N VAL A 161 -3.90 -17.96 -17.96
CA VAL A 161 -3.24 -16.75 -17.45
C VAL A 161 -1.93 -16.51 -18.20
N ASP A 162 -1.81 -15.32 -18.79
CA ASP A 162 -0.59 -14.89 -19.49
C ASP A 162 0.53 -14.52 -18.52
N THR A 163 1.26 -15.51 -18.03
CA THR A 163 2.36 -15.33 -17.07
C THR A 163 3.50 -14.45 -17.62
N ILE A 164 3.71 -14.48 -18.95
CA ILE A 164 4.71 -13.63 -19.61
C ILE A 164 4.26 -12.18 -19.59
N GLY A 165 3.00 -11.92 -19.96
CA GLY A 165 2.42 -10.58 -19.92
C GLY A 165 2.42 -9.98 -18.51
N VAL A 166 2.14 -10.78 -17.48
CA VAL A 166 2.26 -10.36 -16.07
C VAL A 166 3.71 -9.97 -15.73
N GLY A 167 4.70 -10.79 -16.15
CA GLY A 167 6.11 -10.45 -15.93
C GLY A 167 6.57 -9.21 -16.72
N ASP A 168 6.10 -9.02 -17.95
CA ASP A 168 6.43 -7.83 -18.77
C ASP A 168 5.82 -6.55 -18.15
N ARG A 169 4.70 -6.65 -17.46
CA ARG A 169 4.06 -5.52 -16.78
C ARG A 169 4.95 -4.91 -15.70
N ILE A 170 5.72 -5.69 -14.93
CA ILE A 170 6.59 -5.09 -13.90
C ILE A 170 7.64 -4.17 -14.50
N VAL A 171 8.18 -4.53 -15.67
CA VAL A 171 9.17 -3.71 -16.37
C VAL A 171 8.56 -2.40 -16.84
N SER A 172 7.41 -2.46 -17.52
CA SER A 172 6.71 -1.29 -18.03
C SER A 172 6.28 -0.36 -16.90
N ARG A 173 5.66 -0.92 -15.84
CA ARG A 173 5.19 -0.13 -14.70
C ARG A 173 6.33 0.53 -13.92
N TYR A 174 7.42 -0.19 -13.70
CA TYR A 174 8.60 0.39 -13.07
C TYR A 174 9.16 1.57 -13.88
N LEU A 175 9.31 1.42 -15.20
CA LEU A 175 9.84 2.47 -16.05
C LEU A 175 8.95 3.71 -16.07
N GLU A 176 7.64 3.52 -16.14
CA GLU A 176 6.66 4.61 -16.05
C GLU A 176 6.79 5.38 -14.72
N LEU A 177 6.80 4.66 -13.59
CA LEU A 177 6.95 5.27 -12.28
C LEU A 177 8.29 5.96 -12.12
N TRP A 178 9.38 5.33 -12.56
CA TRP A 178 10.71 5.89 -12.49
C TRP A 178 10.82 7.20 -13.28
N ASP A 179 10.26 7.24 -14.48
CA ASP A 179 10.26 8.45 -15.32
C ASP A 179 9.45 9.58 -14.67
N VAL A 180 8.28 9.27 -14.15
CA VAL A 180 7.45 10.27 -13.43
C VAL A 180 8.18 10.83 -12.22
N LEU A 181 8.91 9.98 -11.46
CA LEU A 181 9.55 10.38 -10.20
C LEU A 181 10.89 11.09 -10.42
N THR A 182 11.64 10.73 -11.46
CA THR A 182 13.02 11.22 -11.66
C THR A 182 13.23 11.97 -12.96
N GLY A 183 12.31 11.86 -13.92
CA GLY A 183 12.42 12.45 -15.25
C GLY A 183 12.49 13.98 -15.21
N GLU A 184 13.15 14.57 -16.21
CA GLU A 184 13.20 16.01 -16.42
C GLU A 184 11.98 16.45 -17.24
N GLU A 185 11.30 17.51 -16.82
CA GLU A 185 10.17 18.08 -17.53
C GLU A 185 10.45 19.54 -17.86
N SER A 186 10.33 19.91 -19.15
CA SER A 186 10.53 21.26 -19.63
C SER A 186 9.21 21.91 -20.06
N PHE A 187 9.02 23.18 -19.72
CA PHE A 187 7.85 23.96 -20.08
C PHE A 187 8.17 25.46 -20.18
N SER A 188 7.28 26.20 -20.83
CA SER A 188 7.46 27.64 -20.97
C SER A 188 7.24 28.37 -19.64
N MET A 189 7.80 29.59 -19.52
CA MET A 189 7.63 30.41 -18.31
C MET A 189 6.15 30.78 -18.04
N SER A 190 5.29 30.71 -19.04
CA SER A 190 3.84 30.94 -18.90
C SER A 190 3.12 29.74 -18.27
N GLU A 191 3.75 28.54 -18.27
CA GLU A 191 3.18 27.28 -17.75
C GLU A 191 3.67 26.93 -16.35
N ARG A 192 4.08 27.90 -15.54
CA ARG A 192 4.59 27.67 -14.17
C ARG A 192 3.64 26.88 -13.27
N TRP A 193 2.35 26.91 -13.53
CA TRP A 193 1.35 26.11 -12.84
C TRP A 193 1.61 24.60 -12.95
N ARG A 194 2.31 24.14 -14.00
CA ARG A 194 2.70 22.73 -14.17
C ARG A 194 3.64 22.22 -13.09
N VAL A 195 4.41 23.13 -12.43
CA VAL A 195 5.26 22.76 -11.29
C VAL A 195 4.38 22.23 -10.15
N ALA A 196 3.33 22.98 -9.79
CA ALA A 196 2.40 22.59 -8.75
C ALA A 196 1.68 21.27 -9.11
N ASN A 197 1.18 21.15 -10.33
CA ASN A 197 0.54 19.92 -10.81
C ASN A 197 1.48 18.70 -10.78
N ARG A 198 2.77 18.92 -11.10
CA ARG A 198 3.74 17.82 -11.00
C ARG A 198 3.97 17.38 -9.56
N ILE A 199 4.11 18.33 -8.63
CA ILE A 199 4.25 18.01 -7.20
C ILE A 199 3.00 17.26 -6.71
N GLU A 200 1.81 17.75 -7.07
CA GLU A 200 0.55 17.10 -6.72
C GLU A 200 0.45 15.68 -7.30
N ARG A 201 0.85 15.48 -8.55
CA ARG A 201 0.93 14.13 -9.16
C ARG A 201 1.92 13.22 -8.44
N LEU A 202 3.09 13.72 -8.02
CA LEU A 202 4.05 12.94 -7.23
C LEU A 202 3.46 12.58 -5.86
N ASN A 203 2.83 13.53 -5.19
CA ASN A 203 2.15 13.29 -3.92
C ASN A 203 1.00 12.28 -4.07
N SER A 204 0.22 12.35 -5.16
CA SER A 204 -0.87 11.38 -5.41
C SER A 204 -0.36 9.94 -5.60
N LEU A 205 0.91 9.77 -5.99
CA LEU A 205 1.59 8.49 -6.04
C LEU A 205 2.23 8.07 -4.69
N GLY A 206 2.02 8.86 -3.63
CA GLY A 206 2.56 8.59 -2.29
C GLY A 206 4.00 9.07 -2.08
N PHE A 207 4.52 9.97 -2.93
CA PHE A 207 5.89 10.47 -2.82
C PHE A 207 5.94 11.96 -2.50
N ASP A 208 6.77 12.34 -1.54
CA ASP A 208 7.13 13.73 -1.26
C ASP A 208 8.29 14.17 -2.15
N VAL A 209 8.28 15.44 -2.51
CA VAL A 209 9.40 16.08 -3.21
C VAL A 209 10.14 16.98 -2.24
N GLY A 210 11.31 16.53 -1.78
CA GLY A 210 12.15 17.29 -0.85
C GLY A 210 12.89 18.46 -1.52
N GLU A 211 13.33 18.27 -2.77
CA GLU A 211 14.08 19.28 -3.52
C GLU A 211 13.80 19.18 -5.02
N LEU A 212 13.57 20.32 -5.67
CA LEU A 212 13.44 20.43 -7.12
C LEU A 212 14.66 21.14 -7.69
N SER A 213 15.30 20.52 -8.67
CA SER A 213 16.26 21.20 -9.53
C SER A 213 15.50 21.98 -10.60
N MET A 214 15.76 23.27 -10.69
CA MET A 214 15.17 24.14 -11.70
C MET A 214 16.30 24.77 -12.52
N THR A 215 16.26 24.56 -13.83
CA THR A 215 17.18 25.21 -14.78
C THR A 215 16.39 26.00 -15.81
N THR A 216 16.92 27.14 -16.22
CA THR A 216 16.33 27.96 -17.26
C THR A 216 17.26 27.98 -18.46
N ASP A 217 16.72 27.92 -19.66
CA ASP A 217 17.52 28.07 -20.87
C ASP A 217 18.16 29.48 -20.97
N LEU A 218 19.13 29.59 -21.87
CA LEU A 218 19.90 30.85 -22.06
C LEU A 218 19.01 32.03 -22.44
N ASP A 219 17.89 31.79 -23.10
CA ASP A 219 16.95 32.81 -23.55
C ASP A 219 15.90 33.13 -22.50
N GLY A 220 15.85 32.40 -21.38
CA GLY A 220 14.88 32.57 -20.28
C GLY A 220 13.43 32.24 -20.66
N THR A 221 13.23 31.51 -21.76
CA THR A 221 11.89 31.20 -22.30
C THR A 221 11.34 29.88 -21.78
N HIS A 222 12.22 28.92 -21.46
CA HIS A 222 11.86 27.59 -20.94
C HIS A 222 12.43 27.38 -19.56
N LEU A 223 11.64 26.68 -18.74
CA LEU A 223 12.01 26.20 -17.42
C LEU A 223 12.01 24.68 -17.45
N SER A 224 13.14 24.07 -17.06
CA SER A 224 13.24 22.64 -16.85
C SER A 224 13.24 22.33 -15.37
N ILE A 225 12.42 21.37 -14.95
CA ILE A 225 12.36 20.88 -13.57
C ILE A 225 12.61 19.38 -13.51
N GLN A 226 13.36 19.00 -12.50
CA GLN A 226 13.61 17.62 -12.18
C GLN A 226 13.53 17.46 -10.65
N PRO A 227 12.78 16.48 -10.12
CA PRO A 227 12.86 16.11 -8.71
C PRO A 227 14.28 15.63 -8.39
N LYS A 228 14.90 16.24 -7.38
CA LYS A 228 16.26 15.94 -6.97
C LYS A 228 16.28 15.00 -5.78
N VAL A 229 15.31 15.17 -4.88
CA VAL A 229 15.09 14.31 -3.73
C VAL A 229 13.60 13.95 -3.73
N VAL A 230 13.33 12.67 -3.87
CA VAL A 230 11.98 12.11 -3.82
C VAL A 230 11.94 11.12 -2.66
N ASP A 231 11.00 11.31 -1.75
CA ASP A 231 10.85 10.49 -0.56
C ASP A 231 9.46 9.83 -0.56
N ALA A 232 9.39 8.56 -0.21
CA ALA A 232 8.14 7.81 -0.19
C ALA A 232 7.42 7.93 1.16
N GLY A 233 6.11 7.65 1.21
CA GLY A 233 5.34 7.64 2.45
C GLY A 233 4.74 9.00 2.81
N HIS A 234 4.27 9.75 1.83
CA HIS A 234 3.65 11.07 2.03
C HIS A 234 2.44 11.01 2.95
N TYR A 235 1.43 10.21 2.57
CA TYR A 235 0.17 10.12 3.30
C TYR A 235 0.31 9.36 4.64
N HIS A 236 1.11 8.29 4.65
CA HIS A 236 1.47 7.57 5.86
C HIS A 236 2.04 8.53 6.93
N ARG A 237 3.08 9.31 6.58
CA ARG A 237 3.70 10.26 7.53
C ARG A 237 2.73 11.35 7.97
N GLN A 238 1.86 11.80 7.10
CA GLN A 238 0.89 12.83 7.42
C GLN A 238 -0.16 12.31 8.42
N ILE A 239 -0.77 11.15 8.19
CA ILE A 239 -1.71 10.52 9.12
C ILE A 239 -1.02 10.15 10.43
N MET A 240 0.17 9.56 10.39
CA MET A 240 0.94 9.21 11.60
C MET A 240 1.16 10.45 12.47
N ARG A 241 1.56 11.58 11.89
CA ARG A 241 1.76 12.84 12.62
C ARG A 241 0.47 13.40 13.21
N LEU A 242 -0.65 13.30 12.49
CA LEU A 242 -1.93 13.90 12.89
C LEU A 242 -2.70 13.06 13.90
N THR A 243 -2.62 11.74 13.80
CA THR A 243 -3.50 10.81 14.54
C THR A 243 -2.73 9.74 15.33
N GLY A 244 -1.47 9.50 15.00
CA GLY A 244 -0.66 8.40 15.56
C GLY A 244 -0.97 7.04 14.92
N LEU A 245 -1.83 6.95 13.90
CA LEU A 245 -2.15 5.71 13.22
C LEU A 245 -1.05 5.35 12.21
N ASP A 246 -0.60 4.10 12.28
CA ASP A 246 0.32 3.49 11.32
C ASP A 246 -0.49 2.79 10.23
N VAL A 247 -0.56 3.38 9.04
CA VAL A 247 -1.44 2.97 7.94
C VAL A 247 -0.65 2.90 6.63
N GLN A 248 -1.20 2.25 5.61
CA GLN A 248 -0.62 2.26 4.25
C GLN A 248 -0.86 3.61 3.55
N GLU A 249 -0.21 3.82 2.41
CA GLU A 249 -0.30 5.08 1.65
C GLU A 249 -1.71 5.37 1.14
N GLY A 250 -2.36 4.39 0.50
CA GLY A 250 -3.73 4.52 -0.01
C GLY A 250 -4.73 4.70 1.12
N GLN A 251 -4.60 3.93 2.21
CA GLN A 251 -5.40 4.10 3.42
C GLN A 251 -5.23 5.52 4.00
N GLY A 252 -3.97 6.00 4.09
CA GLY A 252 -3.65 7.34 4.58
C GLY A 252 -4.29 8.44 3.73
N ARG A 253 -4.22 8.32 2.40
CA ARG A 253 -4.87 9.24 1.47
C ARG A 253 -6.39 9.27 1.69
N ARG A 254 -7.01 8.10 1.81
CA ARG A 254 -8.46 7.97 2.05
C ARG A 254 -8.88 8.62 3.36
N MET A 255 -8.12 8.37 4.43
CA MET A 255 -8.38 8.95 5.74
C MET A 255 -8.23 10.47 5.75
N LEU A 256 -7.25 11.03 5.03
CA LEU A 256 -7.09 12.48 4.90
C LEU A 256 -8.25 13.11 4.14
N ASN A 257 -8.74 12.46 3.08
CA ASN A 257 -9.91 12.93 2.35
C ASN A 257 -11.16 12.93 3.25
N ASP A 258 -11.39 11.88 4.02
CA ASP A 258 -12.50 11.81 4.97
C ASP A 258 -12.36 12.84 6.10
N LEU A 259 -11.14 13.08 6.60
CA LEU A 259 -10.86 14.16 7.57
C LEU A 259 -11.21 15.55 7.00
N GLU A 260 -10.87 15.82 5.75
CA GLU A 260 -11.22 17.11 5.11
C GLU A 260 -12.74 17.23 4.89
N ALA A 261 -13.42 16.14 4.53
CA ALA A 261 -14.88 16.10 4.46
C ALA A 261 -15.51 16.38 5.85
N TYR A 262 -14.99 15.76 6.91
CA TYR A 262 -15.39 16.01 8.28
C TYR A 262 -15.20 17.48 8.69
N ARG A 263 -14.04 18.08 8.39
CA ARG A 263 -13.78 19.51 8.66
C ARG A 263 -14.75 20.42 7.95
N SER A 264 -15.09 20.10 6.71
CA SER A 264 -16.03 20.87 5.91
C SER A 264 -17.43 20.79 6.50
N LEU A 265 -17.89 19.58 6.82
CA LEU A 265 -19.22 19.30 7.36
C LEU A 265 -19.46 19.97 8.71
N TRP A 266 -18.46 19.92 9.61
CA TRP A 266 -18.56 20.47 10.97
C TRP A 266 -18.10 21.92 11.09
N ASN A 267 -17.89 22.61 9.95
CA ASN A 267 -17.42 24.01 9.90
C ASN A 267 -16.12 24.24 10.71
N ARG A 268 -15.18 23.27 10.63
CA ARG A 268 -13.90 23.28 11.36
C ARG A 268 -12.72 23.66 10.46
N LYS A 269 -12.95 24.26 9.29
CA LYS A 269 -11.88 24.63 8.32
C LYS A 269 -10.91 25.65 8.91
N ASP A 270 -11.35 26.48 9.82
CA ASP A 270 -10.52 27.51 10.48
C ASP A 270 -9.76 26.96 11.70
N GLU A 271 -10.05 25.72 12.14
CA GLU A 271 -9.30 25.09 13.25
C GLU A 271 -7.96 24.53 12.76
N PRO A 272 -6.91 24.50 13.62
CA PRO A 272 -5.68 23.76 13.34
C PRO A 272 -5.98 22.32 12.95
N LEU A 273 -5.30 21.83 11.91
CA LEU A 273 -5.53 20.50 11.35
C LEU A 273 -5.38 19.39 12.40
N GLU A 274 -4.41 19.54 13.33
CA GLU A 274 -4.15 18.59 14.41
C GLU A 274 -5.36 18.45 15.35
N ILE A 275 -6.04 19.57 15.68
CA ILE A 275 -7.22 19.55 16.54
C ILE A 275 -8.40 18.88 15.84
N ALA A 276 -8.61 19.21 14.56
CA ALA A 276 -9.65 18.57 13.76
C ALA A 276 -9.39 17.07 13.56
N ALA A 277 -8.13 16.66 13.36
CA ALA A 277 -7.74 15.26 13.23
C ALA A 277 -7.99 14.45 14.50
N HIS A 278 -7.69 15.00 15.69
CA HIS A 278 -8.03 14.34 16.95
C HIS A 278 -9.54 14.20 17.17
N ALA A 279 -10.31 15.21 16.79
CA ALA A 279 -11.76 15.13 16.87
C ALA A 279 -12.32 14.09 15.89
N TRP A 280 -11.85 14.07 14.65
CA TRP A 280 -12.22 13.08 13.66
C TRP A 280 -11.87 11.65 14.12
N LEU A 281 -10.69 11.45 14.70
CA LEU A 281 -10.29 10.15 15.24
C LEU A 281 -11.29 9.65 16.29
N ALA A 282 -11.65 10.51 17.25
CA ALA A 282 -12.56 10.18 18.35
C ALA A 282 -14.04 10.08 17.92
N ASP A 283 -14.49 10.89 16.95
CA ASP A 283 -15.88 10.99 16.56
C ASP A 283 -16.25 10.06 15.39
N VAL A 284 -15.28 9.69 14.54
CA VAL A 284 -15.50 8.95 13.30
C VAL A 284 -14.76 7.62 13.28
N PHE A 285 -13.43 7.63 13.29
CA PHE A 285 -12.64 6.43 13.12
C PHE A 285 -12.81 5.41 14.26
N GLU A 286 -12.52 5.82 15.50
CA GLU A 286 -12.61 4.92 16.67
C GLU A 286 -14.00 4.33 16.87
N PRO A 287 -15.11 5.11 16.76
CA PRO A 287 -16.45 4.55 16.88
C PRO A 287 -16.79 3.57 15.76
N THR A 288 -16.33 3.82 14.53
CA THR A 288 -16.54 2.91 13.40
C THR A 288 -15.89 1.56 13.68
N ILE A 289 -14.60 1.55 14.09
CA ILE A 289 -13.90 0.31 14.43
C ILE A 289 -14.47 -0.35 15.69
N ALA A 290 -14.90 0.43 16.69
CA ALA A 290 -15.51 -0.10 17.90
C ALA A 290 -16.86 -0.77 17.65
N ALA A 291 -17.58 -0.38 16.60
CA ALA A 291 -18.85 -1.00 16.21
C ALA A 291 -18.68 -2.39 15.58
N VAL A 292 -17.48 -2.72 15.08
CA VAL A 292 -17.14 -4.07 14.60
C VAL A 292 -17.03 -5.03 15.79
N PRO A 293 -17.68 -6.23 15.76
CA PRO A 293 -17.56 -7.22 16.82
C PRO A 293 -16.10 -7.60 17.10
N ALA A 294 -15.74 -7.77 18.38
CA ALA A 294 -14.35 -8.01 18.80
C ALA A 294 -13.73 -9.23 18.13
N GLU A 295 -14.52 -10.28 17.92
CA GLU A 295 -14.13 -11.53 17.24
C GLU A 295 -13.86 -11.39 15.74
N MET A 296 -14.28 -10.27 15.12
CA MET A 296 -14.10 -10.00 13.69
C MET A 296 -13.02 -8.96 13.40
N ARG A 297 -12.52 -8.26 14.44
CA ARG A 297 -11.50 -7.20 14.27
C ARG A 297 -10.13 -7.72 13.83
N SER A 298 -9.89 -9.04 13.99
CA SER A 298 -8.66 -9.68 13.51
C SER A 298 -8.71 -10.06 12.02
N LYS A 299 -9.89 -9.96 11.39
CA LYS A 299 -10.04 -10.36 9.98
C LYS A 299 -9.28 -9.43 9.04
N LEU A 300 -9.33 -8.13 9.29
CA LEU A 300 -8.62 -7.11 8.49
C LEU A 300 -7.98 -6.07 9.41
N GLU A 301 -7.01 -5.37 8.89
CA GLU A 301 -6.43 -4.19 9.54
C GLU A 301 -7.51 -3.11 9.80
N PRO A 302 -7.48 -2.41 10.96
CA PRO A 302 -8.51 -1.41 11.25
C PRO A 302 -8.67 -0.32 10.19
N ALA A 303 -7.57 0.13 9.60
CA ALA A 303 -7.59 1.13 8.53
C ALA A 303 -8.25 0.60 7.25
N GLU A 304 -8.05 -0.68 6.93
CA GLU A 304 -8.72 -1.34 5.80
C GLU A 304 -10.21 -1.53 6.06
N ILE A 305 -10.58 -1.97 7.27
CA ILE A 305 -12.00 -2.04 7.68
C ILE A 305 -12.67 -0.68 7.51
N PHE A 306 -12.00 0.40 7.95
CA PHE A 306 -12.54 1.74 7.82
C PHE A 306 -12.74 2.14 6.36
N HIS A 307 -11.76 1.89 5.49
CA HIS A 307 -11.87 2.13 4.06
C HIS A 307 -13.03 1.36 3.43
N GLU A 308 -13.12 0.04 3.68
CA GLU A 308 -14.18 -0.80 3.12
C GLU A 308 -15.58 -0.41 3.61
N VAL A 309 -15.71 0.04 4.85
CA VAL A 309 -16.98 0.57 5.38
C VAL A 309 -17.39 1.85 4.66
N LEU A 310 -16.45 2.77 4.39
CA LEU A 310 -16.75 3.99 3.63
C LEU A 310 -17.19 3.67 2.19
N GLU A 311 -16.52 2.74 1.53
CA GLU A 311 -16.87 2.30 0.19
C GLU A 311 -18.24 1.60 0.19
N HIS A 312 -18.46 0.69 1.12
CA HIS A 312 -19.75 -0.01 1.27
C HIS A 312 -20.92 0.96 1.53
N ARG A 313 -20.69 1.98 2.37
CA ARG A 313 -21.67 3.05 2.62
C ARG A 313 -22.02 3.81 1.36
N TRP A 314 -21.01 4.09 0.53
CA TRP A 314 -21.24 4.78 -0.74
C TRP A 314 -22.14 3.96 -1.67
N TYR A 315 -21.88 2.65 -1.87
CA TYR A 315 -22.73 1.77 -2.69
C TYR A 315 -24.14 1.64 -2.13
N MET A 316 -24.27 1.52 -0.81
CA MET A 316 -25.59 1.49 -0.17
C MET A 316 -26.38 2.78 -0.41
N SER A 317 -25.71 3.93 -0.32
CA SER A 317 -26.32 5.24 -0.52
C SER A 317 -26.74 5.44 -1.98
N GLU A 318 -25.90 5.04 -2.93
CA GLU A 318 -26.21 5.07 -4.35
C GLU A 318 -27.44 4.20 -4.67
N ALA A 319 -27.46 2.98 -4.19
CA ALA A 319 -28.58 2.05 -4.38
C ALA A 319 -29.88 2.54 -3.73
N ALA A 320 -29.78 3.19 -2.57
CA ALA A 320 -30.94 3.71 -1.82
C ALA A 320 -31.45 5.05 -2.38
N GLY A 321 -30.61 5.82 -3.08
CA GLY A 321 -30.93 7.18 -3.53
C GLY A 321 -30.94 8.22 -2.40
N TYR A 322 -30.34 7.90 -1.25
CA TYR A 322 -30.15 8.82 -0.12
C TYR A 322 -28.93 8.41 0.71
N ASP A 323 -28.40 9.35 1.49
CA ASP A 323 -27.21 9.12 2.32
C ASP A 323 -27.49 8.15 3.47
N VAL A 324 -26.85 6.97 3.44
CA VAL A 324 -26.98 5.92 4.47
C VAL A 324 -26.11 6.29 5.68
N SER A 325 -26.63 6.06 6.89
CA SER A 325 -25.88 6.34 8.11
C SER A 325 -24.65 5.43 8.24
N MET A 326 -23.57 5.95 8.88
CA MET A 326 -22.38 5.14 9.16
C MET A 326 -22.72 3.90 10.00
N GLN A 327 -23.65 4.02 10.94
CA GLN A 327 -24.06 2.91 11.80
C GLN A 327 -24.71 1.78 11.00
N ASP A 328 -25.62 2.12 10.07
CA ASP A 328 -26.30 1.14 9.23
C ASP A 328 -25.30 0.50 8.23
N ALA A 329 -24.38 1.31 7.68
CA ALA A 329 -23.35 0.82 6.80
C ALA A 329 -22.39 -0.17 7.48
N VAL A 330 -21.91 0.12 8.70
CA VAL A 330 -21.09 -0.80 9.49
C VAL A 330 -21.85 -2.09 9.80
N ALA A 331 -23.12 -1.99 10.21
CA ALA A 331 -23.92 -3.17 10.55
C ALA A 331 -24.11 -4.10 9.33
N ASP A 332 -24.41 -3.52 8.18
CA ASP A 332 -24.58 -4.27 6.93
C ASP A 332 -23.25 -4.84 6.42
N TYR A 333 -22.17 -4.05 6.43
CA TYR A 333 -20.83 -4.48 6.07
C TYR A 333 -20.36 -5.67 6.93
N VAL A 334 -20.53 -5.59 8.25
CA VAL A 334 -20.16 -6.68 9.17
C VAL A 334 -20.94 -7.96 8.86
N ALA A 335 -22.25 -7.85 8.62
CA ALA A 335 -23.11 -9.01 8.38
C ALA A 335 -22.89 -9.66 7.02
N ASN A 336 -22.71 -8.87 5.98
CA ASN A 336 -22.74 -9.34 4.59
C ASN A 336 -21.35 -9.47 3.93
N VAL A 337 -20.36 -8.70 4.42
CA VAL A 337 -19.01 -8.68 3.85
C VAL A 337 -18.00 -9.29 4.84
N LEU A 338 -17.77 -8.61 5.98
CA LEU A 338 -16.68 -8.99 6.90
C LEU A 338 -16.89 -10.39 7.50
N ALA A 339 -18.14 -10.80 7.75
CA ALA A 339 -18.42 -12.15 8.27
C ALA A 339 -17.88 -13.26 7.37
N ASN A 340 -17.87 -13.04 6.06
CA ASN A 340 -17.45 -14.02 5.06
C ASN A 340 -15.94 -13.98 4.76
N ARG A 341 -15.22 -12.94 5.23
CA ARG A 341 -13.77 -12.84 5.03
C ARG A 341 -12.98 -13.81 5.92
N PRO A 342 -11.82 -14.31 5.45
CA PRO A 342 -10.87 -15.04 6.31
C PRO A 342 -10.27 -14.11 7.37
N ASP A 343 -9.60 -14.69 8.36
CA ASP A 343 -8.76 -13.95 9.30
C ASP A 343 -7.39 -13.71 8.66
N GLU A 344 -7.07 -12.45 8.32
CA GLU A 344 -5.80 -12.08 7.68
C GLU A 344 -4.72 -11.66 8.69
N HIS A 345 -5.03 -11.58 9.99
CA HIS A 345 -4.07 -11.13 11.01
C HIS A 345 -2.81 -12.02 11.06
N SER A 346 -2.97 -13.31 10.82
CA SER A 346 -1.87 -14.29 10.93
C SER A 346 -1.96 -15.39 9.87
N VAL A 347 -1.93 -14.99 8.58
CA VAL A 347 -1.83 -15.95 7.49
C VAL A 347 -0.39 -16.48 7.44
N ILE A 348 -0.21 -17.76 7.76
CA ILE A 348 1.08 -18.46 7.68
C ILE A 348 1.13 -19.25 6.38
N SER A 349 2.17 -19.03 5.57
CA SER A 349 2.39 -19.79 4.34
C SER A 349 2.43 -21.29 4.62
N GLY A 350 1.48 -22.04 4.08
CA GLY A 350 1.65 -23.47 3.89
C GLY A 350 0.49 -24.41 4.06
N ASN A 351 -0.62 -24.10 4.71
CA ASN A 351 -1.67 -25.11 4.91
C ASN A 351 -3.12 -24.63 5.07
N GLU A 352 -3.41 -23.37 5.04
CA GLU A 352 -4.80 -22.92 4.92
C GLU A 352 -5.06 -22.53 3.47
N GLN A 353 -5.72 -23.43 2.75
CA GLN A 353 -6.43 -23.06 1.54
C GLN A 353 -7.42 -21.98 1.96
N LEU A 354 -7.10 -20.71 1.69
CA LEU A 354 -8.09 -19.66 1.62
C LEU A 354 -9.14 -20.20 0.67
N ARG A 355 -10.35 -20.47 1.19
CA ARG A 355 -11.41 -21.03 0.35
C ARG A 355 -11.60 -20.08 -0.83
N PRO A 356 -11.63 -20.58 -2.08
CA PRO A 356 -11.63 -19.76 -3.29
C PRO A 356 -12.70 -18.66 -3.30
N ASN A 357 -13.85 -18.92 -2.70
CA ASN A 357 -15.02 -18.04 -2.72
C ASN A 357 -14.91 -16.78 -1.86
N VAL A 358 -13.84 -16.57 -1.09
CA VAL A 358 -13.78 -15.46 -0.14
C VAL A 358 -13.04 -14.24 -0.73
N LEU A 359 -12.20 -14.45 -1.74
CA LEU A 359 -11.53 -13.33 -2.43
C LEU A 359 -12.40 -12.78 -3.57
N ASP A 360 -13.24 -13.63 -4.18
CA ASP A 360 -14.05 -13.28 -5.37
C ASP A 360 -15.40 -12.62 -5.04
N ASP A 361 -16.01 -12.96 -3.89
CA ASP A 361 -17.30 -12.38 -3.49
C ASP A 361 -17.17 -10.95 -2.92
N ILE A 362 -15.96 -10.43 -2.80
CA ILE A 362 -15.65 -9.16 -2.14
C ILE A 362 -15.38 -8.04 -3.13
N ASP A 363 -15.26 -8.35 -4.40
CA ASP A 363 -15.25 -7.35 -5.45
C ASP A 363 -16.67 -6.78 -5.64
N TYR A 364 -17.13 -6.01 -4.66
CA TYR A 364 -18.10 -4.98 -4.95
C TYR A 364 -17.44 -4.03 -5.95
N ALA A 365 -17.82 -4.20 -7.22
CA ALA A 365 -17.55 -3.24 -8.29
C ALA A 365 -16.10 -2.68 -8.34
N THR A 366 -15.09 -3.52 -8.23
CA THR A 366 -13.81 -3.16 -8.80
C THR A 366 -13.86 -3.32 -10.32
N GLY A 367 -14.93 -2.86 -10.92
CA GLY A 367 -15.00 -2.37 -12.29
C GLY A 367 -14.43 -0.98 -12.39
N THR A 368 -13.73 -0.50 -11.34
CA THR A 368 -13.11 0.80 -11.35
C THR A 368 -11.78 0.68 -12.06
N SER A 369 -11.79 1.13 -13.32
CA SER A 369 -10.60 1.55 -14.04
C SER A 369 -9.91 2.69 -13.27
N ASP A 370 -8.64 3.00 -13.57
CA ASP A 370 -7.96 4.22 -13.07
C ASP A 370 -8.82 5.50 -13.29
N GLU A 371 -9.78 5.46 -14.24
CA GLU A 371 -10.79 6.49 -14.49
C GLU A 371 -11.85 6.53 -13.37
N ASP A 372 -12.27 5.40 -12.82
CA ASP A 372 -13.28 5.32 -11.76
C ASP A 372 -12.70 5.73 -10.40
N ASP A 373 -11.43 5.40 -10.10
CA ASP A 373 -10.72 5.91 -8.92
C ASP A 373 -10.52 7.43 -9.00
N ALA A 374 -10.26 7.96 -10.20
CA ALA A 374 -10.21 9.40 -10.46
C ALA A 374 -11.62 10.03 -10.41
N GLU A 375 -12.65 9.36 -10.89
CA GLU A 375 -14.05 9.81 -10.82
C GLU A 375 -14.57 9.72 -9.38
N PHE A 376 -14.21 8.69 -8.61
CA PHE A 376 -14.53 8.59 -7.19
C PHE A 376 -13.84 9.68 -6.37
N ALA A 377 -12.54 9.96 -6.64
CA ALA A 377 -11.81 11.06 -6.00
C ALA A 377 -12.33 12.44 -6.44
N ALA A 378 -12.76 12.59 -7.70
CA ALA A 378 -13.36 13.83 -8.20
C ALA A 378 -14.78 14.03 -7.63
N ARG A 379 -15.56 12.96 -7.47
CA ARG A 379 -16.88 13.01 -6.83
C ARG A 379 -16.81 13.24 -5.32
N ASP A 380 -15.78 12.73 -4.62
CA ASP A 380 -15.51 13.14 -3.24
C ASP A 380 -15.24 14.65 -3.16
N GLN A 381 -14.63 15.27 -4.18
CA GLN A 381 -14.48 16.73 -4.26
C GLN A 381 -15.79 17.43 -4.64
N GLU A 382 -16.59 16.89 -5.56
CA GLU A 382 -17.94 17.41 -5.87
C GLU A 382 -18.92 17.21 -4.72
N ALA A 383 -18.86 16.07 -4.01
CA ALA A 383 -19.66 15.84 -2.79
C ALA A 383 -19.31 16.85 -1.69
N VAL A 384 -18.05 17.28 -1.59
CA VAL A 384 -17.66 18.38 -0.68
C VAL A 384 -18.31 19.70 -1.10
N GLU A 385 -18.54 19.94 -2.40
CA GLU A 385 -19.26 21.13 -2.88
C GLU A 385 -20.79 20.98 -2.74
N GLU A 386 -21.36 19.80 -2.97
CA GLU A 386 -22.78 19.52 -2.88
C GLU A 386 -23.27 19.35 -1.41
N TYR A 387 -22.45 18.80 -0.51
CA TYR A 387 -22.72 18.74 0.93
C TYR A 387 -22.70 20.11 1.61
N SER A 388 -22.10 21.13 0.98
CA SER A 388 -22.21 22.51 1.47
C SER A 388 -23.65 23.04 1.39
N VAL A 389 -24.54 22.35 0.67
CA VAL A 389 -25.93 22.77 0.41
C VAL A 389 -26.96 22.03 1.32
N ASN A 390 -26.61 20.90 1.93
CA ASN A 390 -27.57 20.18 2.80
C ASN A 390 -26.96 19.49 4.02
N PRO A 391 -26.72 20.20 5.13
CA PRO A 391 -26.02 19.69 6.32
C PRO A 391 -26.86 18.77 7.22
N MET A 392 -28.08 18.37 6.83
CA MET A 392 -29.02 17.71 7.76
C MET A 392 -28.90 16.17 7.85
N GLY A 393 -28.13 15.51 7.00
CA GLY A 393 -28.03 14.03 6.98
C GLY A 393 -27.20 13.44 8.13
N PHE A 394 -26.21 14.17 8.64
CA PHE A 394 -25.21 13.64 9.58
C PHE A 394 -25.52 13.83 11.07
N THR A 395 -26.46 14.69 11.43
CA THR A 395 -26.63 15.15 12.82
C THR A 395 -27.65 14.39 13.66
N ALA A 396 -28.40 13.41 13.10
CA ALA A 396 -29.61 12.96 13.80
C ALA A 396 -29.39 11.83 14.82
N ASN A 397 -28.27 11.05 14.87
CA ASN A 397 -28.29 9.83 15.69
C ASN A 397 -27.03 9.43 16.45
N LEU A 398 -26.05 10.28 16.64
CA LEU A 398 -24.94 10.01 17.56
C LEU A 398 -25.18 10.57 18.97
N LYS A 399 -26.41 10.37 19.54
CA LYS A 399 -26.60 10.46 20.97
C LYS A 399 -26.52 9.07 21.56
N PHE A 400 -25.34 8.67 22.00
CA PHE A 400 -25.20 7.60 22.97
C PHE A 400 -25.97 8.05 24.26
N LYS A 401 -27.03 7.36 24.60
CA LYS A 401 -27.60 7.44 25.94
C LYS A 401 -26.62 6.75 26.88
N GLY A 402 -25.83 7.55 27.58
CA GLY A 402 -25.24 7.13 28.83
C GLY A 402 -26.35 7.11 29.90
N GLU A 403 -26.60 5.93 30.44
CA GLU A 403 -26.93 5.63 31.81
C GLU A 403 -26.50 4.20 32.08
#